data_16c46c714e9e56b962c8f2f675c558fc
#
_entry.id   16c46c714e9e56b962c8f2f675c558fc
#
_cell.length_a   1.000
_cell.length_b   1.000
_cell.length_c   1.000
_cell.angle_alpha   90.00
_cell.angle_beta   90.00
_cell.angle_gamma   90.00
#
_symmetry.space_group_name_H-M   'P 1'
#
loop_
_entity.id
_entity.type
_entity.pdbx_description
1 polymer ?
#
loop_
_entity_poly.entity_id
_entity_poly.type
_entity_poly.pdbx_seq_one_letter_code
_entity_poly.pdbx_strand_id
1 'polypeptide(L)'
;MREKSGYMKQQVALVTGSNRGIGFEIVKQLAMKKIDVILTSRNSASGEAAVRKLAKDGVKKVVPMELDISSQVSVDRILEEVEKSFGRLDILVNNAAILIDKDDVTASNADLETVKITLETNLLGAWRMCKAFIPLMKNNSFGRIVNVSSGAGEFEYMATSGGLWPAYSLSKASLNALTVMLASELKGTNVLVNAVCPGWVRTDMGGKNATRSVEDGAATPVWLATLPDGGPTGYNYYDKQQVSW
;
A
#
# COMPACT_ATOMS: atom_id res chain seq x y z
N MET A 1 -19.18 26.59 -29.05
CA MET A 1 -18.82 25.76 -27.88
C MET A 1 -18.28 24.43 -28.40
N ARG A 2 -16.97 24.20 -28.27
CA ARG A 2 -16.40 22.90 -28.62
C ARG A 2 -16.45 22.06 -27.37
N GLU A 3 -17.28 21.02 -27.35
CA GLU A 3 -17.23 19.96 -26.36
C GLU A 3 -15.82 19.36 -26.36
N LYS A 4 -15.09 19.57 -25.29
CA LYS A 4 -13.86 18.81 -25.03
C LYS A 4 -14.30 17.38 -24.67
N SER A 5 -14.36 16.50 -25.66
CA SER A 5 -14.33 15.07 -25.43
C SER A 5 -13.02 14.75 -24.69
N GLY A 6 -13.09 14.79 -23.36
CA GLY A 6 -11.97 14.44 -22.52
C GLY A 6 -11.80 12.92 -22.58
N TYR A 7 -10.92 12.43 -23.41
CA TYR A 7 -10.34 11.09 -23.23
C TYR A 7 -9.77 11.07 -21.80
N MET A 8 -10.45 10.40 -20.89
CA MET A 8 -9.88 10.16 -19.56
C MET A 8 -8.58 9.39 -19.77
N LYS A 9 -7.44 10.04 -19.45
CA LYS A 9 -6.14 9.38 -19.53
C LYS A 9 -6.22 8.11 -18.67
N GLN A 10 -5.77 6.99 -19.24
CA GLN A 10 -5.68 5.72 -18.55
C GLN A 10 -4.93 5.89 -17.22
N GLN A 11 -5.54 5.48 -16.12
CA GLN A 11 -4.92 5.56 -14.79
C GLN A 11 -3.85 4.48 -14.65
N VAL A 12 -2.79 4.81 -13.92
CA VAL A 12 -1.67 3.92 -13.58
C VAL A 12 -1.59 3.75 -12.07
N ALA A 13 -1.57 2.51 -11.61
CA ALA A 13 -1.42 2.14 -10.22
C ALA A 13 -0.11 1.38 -9.96
N LEU A 14 0.53 1.62 -8.85
CA LEU A 14 1.66 0.84 -8.33
C LEU A 14 1.27 0.25 -6.98
N VAL A 15 1.44 -1.08 -6.83
CA VAL A 15 1.19 -1.80 -5.58
C VAL A 15 2.48 -2.43 -5.10
N THR A 16 2.96 -2.04 -3.91
CA THR A 16 4.21 -2.58 -3.37
C THR A 16 4.00 -3.97 -2.76
N GLY A 17 4.96 -4.89 -2.96
CA GLY A 17 4.93 -6.25 -2.39
C GLY A 17 3.72 -7.06 -2.83
N SER A 18 3.39 -7.02 -4.11
CA SER A 18 2.11 -7.48 -4.63
C SER A 18 2.15 -8.80 -5.42
N ASN A 19 3.24 -9.56 -5.30
CA ASN A 19 3.35 -10.88 -5.93
C ASN A 19 2.53 -12.00 -5.23
N ARG A 20 1.96 -11.73 -4.05
CA ARG A 20 1.12 -12.66 -3.26
C ARG A 20 0.19 -11.92 -2.30
N GLY A 21 -0.70 -12.66 -1.63
CA GLY A 21 -1.55 -12.17 -0.55
C GLY A 21 -2.46 -11.02 -0.94
N ILE A 22 -2.66 -10.08 -0.02
CA ILE A 22 -3.56 -8.92 -0.20
C ILE A 22 -3.10 -8.07 -1.39
N GLY A 23 -1.78 -7.82 -1.53
CA GLY A 23 -1.25 -7.01 -2.62
C GLY A 23 -1.57 -7.60 -4.00
N PHE A 24 -1.51 -8.93 -4.15
CA PHE A 24 -1.88 -9.62 -5.39
C PHE A 24 -3.35 -9.43 -5.74
N GLU A 25 -4.21 -9.54 -4.74
CA GLU A 25 -5.65 -9.35 -4.93
C GLU A 25 -6.00 -7.89 -5.22
N ILE A 26 -5.31 -6.91 -4.59
CA ILE A 26 -5.45 -5.48 -4.93
C ILE A 26 -5.10 -5.24 -6.40
N VAL A 27 -3.98 -5.79 -6.88
CA VAL A 27 -3.59 -5.71 -8.30
C VAL A 27 -4.68 -6.27 -9.20
N LYS A 28 -5.21 -7.46 -8.89
CA LYS A 28 -6.29 -8.10 -9.65
C LYS A 28 -7.53 -7.21 -9.72
N GLN A 29 -8.01 -6.72 -8.59
CA GLN A 29 -9.22 -5.89 -8.52
C GLN A 29 -9.05 -4.54 -9.23
N LEU A 30 -7.87 -3.89 -9.14
CA LEU A 30 -7.59 -2.65 -9.86
C LEU A 30 -7.53 -2.88 -11.38
N ALA A 31 -6.86 -3.94 -11.82
CA ALA A 31 -6.78 -4.28 -13.24
C ALA A 31 -8.16 -4.62 -13.85
N MET A 32 -9.04 -5.28 -13.08
CA MET A 32 -10.45 -5.54 -13.49
C MET A 32 -11.25 -4.23 -13.63
N LYS A 33 -10.86 -3.16 -12.95
CA LYS A 33 -11.41 -1.80 -13.14
C LYS A 33 -10.79 -1.05 -14.35
N LYS A 34 -10.02 -1.76 -15.18
CA LYS A 34 -9.33 -1.24 -16.38
C LYS A 34 -8.19 -0.27 -16.08
N ILE A 35 -7.66 -0.24 -14.87
CA ILE A 35 -6.47 0.52 -14.48
C ILE A 35 -5.24 -0.26 -14.95
N ASP A 36 -4.20 0.41 -15.46
CA ASP A 36 -2.91 -0.19 -15.73
C ASP A 36 -2.17 -0.36 -14.42
N VAL A 37 -1.75 -1.58 -14.08
CA VAL A 37 -1.22 -1.87 -12.74
C VAL A 37 0.21 -2.38 -12.80
N ILE A 38 1.07 -1.74 -12.03
CA ILE A 38 2.45 -2.17 -11.78
C ILE A 38 2.44 -3.07 -10.54
N LEU A 39 2.67 -4.36 -10.77
CA LEU A 39 2.84 -5.37 -9.74
C LEU A 39 4.31 -5.39 -9.34
N THR A 40 4.62 -5.21 -8.05
CA THR A 40 6.02 -5.20 -7.63
C THR A 40 6.37 -6.33 -6.68
N SER A 41 7.61 -6.81 -6.79
CA SER A 41 8.22 -7.81 -5.91
C SER A 41 9.72 -7.59 -5.81
N ARG A 42 10.35 -8.03 -4.72
CA ARG A 42 11.82 -7.97 -4.54
C ARG A 42 12.61 -8.88 -5.49
N ASN A 43 11.92 -9.79 -6.16
CA ASN A 43 12.51 -10.75 -7.07
C ASN A 43 11.71 -10.75 -8.38
N SER A 44 12.36 -10.47 -9.49
CA SER A 44 11.76 -10.38 -10.82
C SER A 44 10.98 -11.66 -11.19
N ALA A 45 11.58 -12.85 -10.98
CA ALA A 45 10.94 -14.12 -11.32
C ALA A 45 9.60 -14.33 -10.57
N SER A 46 9.52 -13.88 -9.30
CA SER A 46 8.29 -13.93 -8.49
C SER A 46 7.21 -12.99 -9.03
N GLY A 47 7.60 -11.80 -9.46
CA GLY A 47 6.69 -10.84 -10.10
C GLY A 47 6.13 -11.36 -11.41
N GLU A 48 6.99 -11.88 -12.28
CA GLU A 48 6.58 -12.49 -13.54
C GLU A 48 5.64 -13.69 -13.35
N ALA A 49 5.95 -14.57 -12.38
CA ALA A 49 5.09 -15.70 -12.06
C ALA A 49 3.69 -15.25 -11.60
N ALA A 50 3.62 -14.18 -10.79
CA ALA A 50 2.37 -13.58 -10.35
C ALA A 50 1.56 -13.00 -11.53
N VAL A 51 2.21 -12.28 -12.44
CA VAL A 51 1.56 -11.76 -13.65
C VAL A 51 1.07 -12.89 -14.56
N ARG A 52 1.85 -13.95 -14.75
CA ARG A 52 1.39 -15.14 -15.51
C ARG A 52 0.15 -15.79 -14.86
N LYS A 53 0.05 -15.81 -13.53
CA LYS A 53 -1.13 -16.31 -12.82
C LYS A 53 -2.35 -15.43 -13.10
N LEU A 54 -2.21 -14.10 -13.00
CA LEU A 54 -3.28 -13.14 -13.31
C LEU A 54 -3.76 -13.26 -14.76
N ALA A 55 -2.82 -13.45 -15.71
CA ALA A 55 -3.15 -13.61 -17.12
C ALA A 55 -4.00 -14.88 -17.40
N LYS A 56 -3.74 -15.99 -16.67
CA LYS A 56 -4.57 -17.20 -16.73
C LYS A 56 -6.00 -16.97 -16.23
N ASP A 57 -6.17 -16.06 -15.27
CA ASP A 57 -7.49 -15.64 -14.75
C ASP A 57 -8.15 -14.57 -15.65
N GLY A 58 -7.58 -14.30 -16.83
CA GLY A 58 -8.10 -13.30 -17.78
C GLY A 58 -7.80 -11.85 -17.43
N VAL A 59 -7.03 -11.59 -16.38
CA VAL A 59 -6.63 -10.25 -15.97
C VAL A 59 -5.50 -9.76 -16.88
N LYS A 60 -5.74 -8.62 -17.53
CA LYS A 60 -4.80 -7.96 -18.44
C LYS A 60 -4.30 -6.64 -17.83
N LYS A 61 -3.33 -6.01 -18.49
CA LYS A 61 -2.81 -4.69 -18.10
C LYS A 61 -2.07 -4.68 -16.74
N VAL A 62 -1.35 -5.75 -16.46
CA VAL A 62 -0.46 -5.85 -15.29
C VAL A 62 0.97 -6.03 -15.78
N VAL A 63 1.86 -5.16 -15.32
CA VAL A 63 3.29 -5.18 -15.65
C VAL A 63 4.09 -5.50 -14.39
N PRO A 64 4.97 -6.51 -14.39
CA PRO A 64 5.83 -6.78 -13.25
C PRO A 64 7.02 -5.82 -13.26
N MET A 65 7.37 -5.27 -12.09
CA MET A 65 8.61 -4.53 -11.87
C MET A 65 9.28 -4.98 -10.57
N GLU A 66 10.62 -5.01 -10.57
CA GLU A 66 11.38 -5.34 -9.37
C GLU A 66 11.48 -4.13 -8.45
N LEU A 67 11.19 -4.34 -7.16
CA LEU A 67 11.25 -3.28 -6.16
C LEU A 67 11.57 -3.84 -4.77
N ASP A 68 12.63 -3.31 -4.18
CA ASP A 68 12.89 -3.37 -2.75
C ASP A 68 12.68 -1.98 -2.14
N ILE A 69 11.59 -1.79 -1.39
CA ILE A 69 11.25 -0.50 -0.77
C ILE A 69 12.23 -0.08 0.34
N SER A 70 13.04 -1.02 0.86
CA SER A 70 14.09 -0.70 1.85
C SER A 70 15.35 -0.11 1.20
N SER A 71 15.49 -0.19 -0.11
CA SER A 71 16.62 0.32 -0.89
C SER A 71 16.25 1.61 -1.64
N GLN A 72 16.91 2.73 -1.30
CA GLN A 72 16.71 3.99 -2.03
C GLN A 72 17.04 3.84 -3.52
N VAL A 73 18.13 3.14 -3.85
CA VAL A 73 18.53 2.89 -5.26
C VAL A 73 17.44 2.13 -6.01
N SER A 74 16.78 1.17 -5.37
CA SER A 74 15.67 0.43 -6.00
C SER A 74 14.44 1.31 -6.22
N VAL A 75 14.17 2.23 -5.27
CA VAL A 75 13.07 3.21 -5.40
C VAL A 75 13.34 4.23 -6.50
N ASP A 76 14.57 4.73 -6.59
CA ASP A 76 14.95 5.68 -7.65
C ASP A 76 14.83 5.03 -9.03
N ARG A 77 15.29 3.79 -9.17
CA ARG A 77 15.18 3.02 -10.41
C ARG A 77 13.73 2.82 -10.85
N ILE A 78 12.84 2.41 -9.95
CA ILE A 78 11.43 2.20 -10.32
C ILE A 78 10.73 3.53 -10.66
N LEU A 79 11.10 4.63 -10.03
CA LEU A 79 10.59 5.96 -10.40
C LEU A 79 10.94 6.28 -11.85
N GLU A 80 12.21 6.13 -12.25
CA GLU A 80 12.66 6.35 -13.62
C GLU A 80 11.95 5.44 -14.64
N GLU A 81 11.77 4.15 -14.29
CA GLU A 81 11.06 3.19 -15.13
C GLU A 81 9.58 3.57 -15.32
N VAL A 82 8.90 4.01 -14.25
CA VAL A 82 7.51 4.47 -14.31
C VAL A 82 7.37 5.76 -15.11
N GLU A 83 8.25 6.73 -14.91
CA GLU A 83 8.24 7.98 -15.68
C GLU A 83 8.47 7.70 -17.16
N LYS A 84 9.43 6.86 -17.52
CA LYS A 84 9.74 6.48 -18.90
C LYS A 84 8.60 5.69 -19.57
N SER A 85 7.98 4.75 -18.87
CA SER A 85 7.01 3.82 -19.44
C SER A 85 5.59 4.37 -19.48
N PHE A 86 5.21 5.18 -18.49
CA PHE A 86 3.84 5.67 -18.31
C PHE A 86 3.73 7.19 -18.26
N GLY A 87 4.81 7.92 -17.90
CA GLY A 87 4.82 9.37 -17.73
C GLY A 87 3.93 9.87 -16.59
N ARG A 88 3.37 8.96 -15.79
CA ARG A 88 2.44 9.27 -14.68
C ARG A 88 2.34 8.14 -13.66
N LEU A 89 1.95 8.48 -12.45
CA LEU A 89 1.38 7.55 -11.47
C LEU A 89 0.18 8.23 -10.81
N ASP A 90 -0.95 7.52 -10.75
CA ASP A 90 -2.20 8.02 -10.18
C ASP A 90 -2.51 7.39 -8.84
N ILE A 91 -2.11 6.14 -8.65
CA ILE A 91 -2.42 5.35 -7.47
C ILE A 91 -1.15 4.70 -6.95
N LEU A 92 -0.85 4.91 -5.67
CA LEU A 92 0.20 4.23 -4.94
C LEU A 92 -0.41 3.47 -3.77
N VAL A 93 -0.27 2.14 -3.78
CA VAL A 93 -0.66 1.31 -2.63
C VAL A 93 0.59 0.78 -1.93
N ASN A 94 0.91 1.34 -0.77
CA ASN A 94 1.97 0.87 0.11
C ASN A 94 1.47 -0.35 0.89
N ASN A 95 1.59 -1.52 0.28
CA ASN A 95 1.16 -2.80 0.85
C ASN A 95 2.33 -3.63 1.39
N ALA A 96 3.55 -3.47 0.86
CA ALA A 96 4.70 -4.24 1.32
C ALA A 96 4.96 -4.03 2.81
N ALA A 97 5.03 -5.12 3.56
CA ALA A 97 5.31 -5.13 4.98
C ALA A 97 5.91 -6.47 5.43
N ILE A 98 6.56 -6.45 6.57
CA ILE A 98 7.04 -7.62 7.30
C ILE A 98 6.46 -7.63 8.71
N LEU A 99 6.24 -8.81 9.25
CA LEU A 99 5.97 -9.11 10.66
C LEU A 99 6.97 -10.18 11.06
N ILE A 100 7.99 -9.82 11.81
CA ILE A 100 9.09 -10.70 12.22
C ILE A 100 9.24 -10.77 13.74
N ASP A 101 8.36 -10.09 14.49
CA ASP A 101 8.22 -10.33 15.92
C ASP A 101 7.83 -11.79 16.17
N LYS A 102 8.39 -12.39 17.20
CA LYS A 102 7.94 -13.70 17.69
C LYS A 102 6.71 -13.52 18.58
N ASP A 103 5.91 -14.58 18.72
CA ASP A 103 4.62 -14.52 19.42
C ASP A 103 4.74 -14.21 20.93
N ASP A 104 5.90 -14.45 21.53
CA ASP A 104 6.19 -14.22 22.96
C ASP A 104 6.96 -12.92 23.24
N VAL A 105 7.19 -12.09 22.20
CA VAL A 105 7.91 -10.82 22.33
C VAL A 105 6.97 -9.68 22.68
N THR A 106 7.33 -8.97 23.76
CA THR A 106 6.67 -7.76 24.24
C THR A 106 7.60 -6.55 24.17
N ALA A 107 7.10 -5.35 24.42
CA ALA A 107 7.88 -4.13 24.32
C ALA A 107 9.13 -4.11 25.25
N SER A 108 9.07 -4.79 26.40
CA SER A 108 10.17 -4.80 27.37
C SER A 108 11.30 -5.76 27.04
N ASN A 109 11.05 -6.78 26.19
CA ASN A 109 12.06 -7.77 25.79
C ASN A 109 12.33 -7.78 24.29
N ALA A 110 11.84 -6.79 23.54
CA ALA A 110 12.04 -6.68 22.11
C ALA A 110 13.50 -6.50 21.73
N ASP A 111 13.95 -7.23 20.71
CA ASP A 111 15.23 -6.98 20.08
C ASP A 111 15.15 -5.74 19.20
N LEU A 112 15.98 -4.73 19.51
CA LEU A 112 15.97 -3.46 18.80
C LEU A 112 16.43 -3.55 17.33
N GLU A 113 17.21 -4.57 16.95
CA GLU A 113 17.53 -4.82 15.54
C GLU A 113 16.29 -5.27 14.77
N THR A 114 15.46 -6.15 15.36
CA THR A 114 14.14 -6.52 14.82
C THR A 114 13.25 -5.29 14.65
N VAL A 115 13.25 -4.37 15.62
CA VAL A 115 12.50 -3.09 15.54
C VAL A 115 13.00 -2.23 14.38
N LYS A 116 14.32 -2.05 14.24
CA LYS A 116 14.92 -1.27 13.15
C LYS A 116 14.58 -1.83 11.77
N ILE A 117 14.74 -3.14 11.58
CA ILE A 117 14.45 -3.82 10.31
C ILE A 117 12.97 -3.67 9.95
N THR A 118 12.09 -3.78 10.94
CA THR A 118 10.64 -3.65 10.75
C THR A 118 10.26 -2.22 10.38
N LEU A 119 10.81 -1.22 11.09
CA LEU A 119 10.61 0.20 10.77
C LEU A 119 11.19 0.56 9.39
N GLU A 120 12.36 0.04 9.05
CA GLU A 120 13.01 0.26 7.75
C GLU A 120 12.10 -0.16 6.60
N THR A 121 11.47 -1.33 6.72
CA THR A 121 10.55 -1.82 5.67
C THR A 121 9.18 -1.15 5.76
N ASN A 122 8.50 -1.24 6.92
CA ASN A 122 7.07 -0.92 7.01
C ASN A 122 6.79 0.59 7.04
N LEU A 123 7.72 1.39 7.54
CA LEU A 123 7.59 2.84 7.63
C LEU A 123 8.46 3.54 6.58
N LEU A 124 9.80 3.39 6.68
CA LEU A 124 10.72 4.16 5.84
C LEU A 124 10.60 3.75 4.37
N GLY A 125 10.34 2.48 4.08
CA GLY A 125 10.05 2.00 2.73
C GLY A 125 8.81 2.65 2.13
N ALA A 126 7.69 2.69 2.86
CA ALA A 126 6.47 3.37 2.42
C ALA A 126 6.69 4.89 2.26
N TRP A 127 7.48 5.50 3.16
CA TRP A 127 7.80 6.92 3.08
C TRP A 127 8.66 7.25 1.86
N ARG A 128 9.67 6.42 1.53
CA ARG A 128 10.46 6.56 0.29
C ARG A 128 9.57 6.54 -0.94
N MET A 129 8.62 5.60 -1.00
CA MET A 129 7.66 5.52 -2.10
C MET A 129 6.79 6.77 -2.20
N CYS A 130 6.25 7.26 -1.09
CA CYS A 130 5.49 8.51 -1.06
C CYS A 130 6.34 9.69 -1.54
N LYS A 131 7.57 9.84 -1.00
CA LYS A 131 8.49 10.90 -1.37
C LYS A 131 8.85 10.88 -2.86
N ALA A 132 9.05 9.70 -3.44
CA ALA A 132 9.38 9.55 -4.85
C ALA A 132 8.20 9.92 -5.76
N PHE A 133 6.98 9.49 -5.45
CA PHE A 133 5.85 9.58 -6.38
C PHE A 133 4.90 10.77 -6.14
N ILE A 134 4.90 11.41 -4.98
CA ILE A 134 4.07 12.61 -4.73
C ILE A 134 4.34 13.73 -5.75
N PRO A 135 5.59 14.06 -6.13
CA PRO A 135 5.83 15.09 -7.15
C PRO A 135 5.14 14.77 -8.47
N LEU A 136 5.21 13.52 -8.93
CA LEU A 136 4.58 13.08 -10.17
C LEU A 136 3.04 13.17 -10.09
N MET A 137 2.44 12.79 -8.96
CA MET A 137 1.00 12.94 -8.70
C MET A 137 0.56 14.41 -8.68
N LYS A 138 1.34 15.29 -8.05
CA LYS A 138 1.07 16.74 -8.05
C LYS A 138 1.11 17.33 -9.46
N ASN A 139 2.09 16.95 -10.27
CA ASN A 139 2.22 17.39 -11.66
C ASN A 139 1.02 16.93 -12.51
N ASN A 140 0.48 15.75 -12.23
CA ASN A 140 -0.71 15.21 -12.89
C ASN A 140 -2.03 15.75 -12.32
N SER A 141 -1.98 16.54 -11.25
CA SER A 141 -3.14 17.06 -10.51
C SER A 141 -4.10 15.96 -10.05
N PHE A 142 -3.57 14.77 -9.78
CA PHE A 142 -4.33 13.61 -9.30
C PHE A 142 -3.40 12.63 -8.57
N GLY A 143 -3.82 12.14 -7.41
CA GLY A 143 -3.12 11.08 -6.68
C GLY A 143 -4.01 10.41 -5.63
N ARG A 144 -3.85 9.09 -5.47
CA ARG A 144 -4.46 8.28 -4.41
C ARG A 144 -3.38 7.45 -3.75
N ILE A 145 -3.04 7.76 -2.53
CA ILE A 145 -2.06 7.03 -1.73
C ILE A 145 -2.80 6.24 -0.66
N VAL A 146 -2.61 4.93 -0.67
CA VAL A 146 -3.21 4.02 0.29
C VAL A 146 -2.11 3.31 1.07
N ASN A 147 -2.03 3.58 2.36
CA ASN A 147 -1.09 2.93 3.27
C ASN A 147 -1.80 1.75 3.95
N VAL A 148 -1.40 0.52 3.61
CA VAL A 148 -1.95 -0.68 4.25
C VAL A 148 -1.36 -0.80 5.65
N SER A 149 -2.15 -0.37 6.62
CA SER A 149 -1.86 -0.40 8.05
C SER A 149 -2.37 -1.72 8.69
N SER A 150 -2.75 -1.66 9.95
CA SER A 150 -3.24 -2.79 10.73
C SER A 150 -3.95 -2.27 11.98
N GLY A 151 -4.89 -3.04 12.53
CA GLY A 151 -5.42 -2.81 13.87
C GLY A 151 -4.33 -2.84 14.96
N ALA A 152 -3.24 -3.56 14.73
CA ALA A 152 -2.08 -3.53 15.63
C ALA A 152 -1.40 -2.14 15.72
N GLY A 153 -1.65 -1.24 14.76
CA GLY A 153 -1.20 0.15 14.80
C GLY A 153 -2.13 1.11 15.56
N GLU A 154 -3.24 0.64 16.10
CA GLU A 154 -4.18 1.42 16.88
C GLU A 154 -3.74 1.47 18.36
N PHE A 155 -3.79 2.65 18.98
CA PHE A 155 -3.37 2.80 20.38
C PHE A 155 -4.22 1.99 21.35
N GLU A 156 -5.50 1.83 21.07
CA GLU A 156 -6.40 1.00 21.86
C GLU A 156 -6.00 -0.49 21.85
N TYR A 157 -5.62 -1.00 20.66
CA TYR A 157 -5.09 -2.35 20.55
C TYR A 157 -3.78 -2.50 21.35
N MET A 158 -2.84 -1.57 21.23
CA MET A 158 -1.58 -1.62 21.97
C MET A 158 -1.80 -1.62 23.48
N ALA A 159 -2.76 -0.83 23.97
CA ALA A 159 -3.10 -0.76 25.39
C ALA A 159 -3.70 -2.06 25.94
N THR A 160 -4.33 -2.87 25.09
CA THR A 160 -5.07 -4.09 25.50
C THR A 160 -4.41 -5.40 25.09
N SER A 161 -3.46 -5.37 24.15
CA SER A 161 -2.80 -6.57 23.61
C SER A 161 -1.69 -7.16 24.49
N GLY A 162 -1.39 -6.56 25.64
CA GLY A 162 -0.27 -6.96 26.48
C GLY A 162 1.10 -6.62 25.89
N GLY A 163 1.16 -5.71 24.91
CA GLY A 163 2.40 -5.25 24.30
C GLY A 163 3.00 -6.24 23.28
N LEU A 164 2.22 -7.16 22.75
CA LEU A 164 2.64 -8.13 21.75
C LEU A 164 2.98 -7.46 20.40
N TRP A 165 3.91 -8.08 19.68
CA TRP A 165 4.40 -7.64 18.36
C TRP A 165 4.84 -6.16 18.34
N PRO A 166 5.76 -5.76 19.25
CA PRO A 166 6.07 -4.36 19.47
C PRO A 166 6.66 -3.67 18.23
N ALA A 167 7.53 -4.36 17.49
CA ALA A 167 8.12 -3.80 16.28
C ALA A 167 7.05 -3.56 15.20
N TYR A 168 6.18 -4.52 14.99
CA TYR A 168 5.10 -4.41 14.00
C TYR A 168 4.09 -3.33 14.38
N SER A 169 3.60 -3.36 15.62
CA SER A 169 2.63 -2.40 16.14
C SER A 169 3.16 -0.97 16.03
N LEU A 170 4.40 -0.73 16.50
CA LEU A 170 5.04 0.57 16.38
C LEU A 170 5.20 1.01 14.92
N SER A 171 5.56 0.10 14.02
CA SER A 171 5.71 0.42 12.61
C SER A 171 4.39 0.85 11.96
N LYS A 172 3.27 0.20 12.34
CA LYS A 172 1.95 0.53 11.80
C LYS A 172 1.37 1.80 12.40
N ALA A 173 1.58 2.07 13.70
CA ALA A 173 1.24 3.37 14.31
C ALA A 173 2.04 4.52 13.66
N SER A 174 3.33 4.31 13.40
CA SER A 174 4.16 5.29 12.72
C SER A 174 3.70 5.53 11.27
N LEU A 175 3.25 4.49 10.57
CA LEU A 175 2.67 4.62 9.22
C LEU A 175 1.34 5.40 9.25
N ASN A 176 0.54 5.22 10.31
CA ASN A 176 -0.68 5.99 10.55
C ASN A 176 -0.33 7.48 10.73
N ALA A 177 0.67 7.80 11.57
CA ALA A 177 1.14 9.17 11.76
C ALA A 177 1.65 9.78 10.44
N LEU A 178 2.44 9.06 9.66
CA LEU A 178 2.90 9.50 8.33
C LEU A 178 1.73 9.80 7.40
N THR A 179 0.66 8.99 7.43
CA THR A 179 -0.56 9.22 6.64
C THR A 179 -1.19 10.57 6.96
N VAL A 180 -1.35 10.89 8.24
CA VAL A 180 -1.91 12.18 8.69
C VAL A 180 -1.01 13.35 8.26
N MET A 181 0.31 13.22 8.44
CA MET A 181 1.27 14.27 8.06
C MET A 181 1.21 14.56 6.55
N LEU A 182 1.25 13.53 5.71
CA LEU A 182 1.19 13.69 4.26
C LEU A 182 -0.16 14.24 3.79
N ALA A 183 -1.26 13.79 4.38
CA ALA A 183 -2.58 14.33 4.06
C ALA A 183 -2.69 15.83 4.42
N SER A 184 -2.10 16.25 5.54
CA SER A 184 -2.04 17.66 5.96
C SER A 184 -1.18 18.49 5.01
N GLU A 185 0.00 18.01 4.63
CA GLU A 185 0.91 18.66 3.68
C GLU A 185 0.26 18.85 2.29
N LEU A 186 -0.51 17.87 1.86
CA LEU A 186 -1.13 17.84 0.53
C LEU A 186 -2.52 18.51 0.48
N LYS A 187 -2.93 19.15 1.57
CA LYS A 187 -4.20 19.90 1.63
C LYS A 187 -4.26 20.95 0.53
N GLY A 188 -5.39 21.00 -0.16
CA GLY A 188 -5.59 21.91 -1.30
C GLY A 188 -5.08 21.36 -2.64
N THR A 189 -4.49 20.15 -2.63
CA THR A 189 -4.20 19.39 -3.87
C THR A 189 -5.27 18.30 -4.08
N ASN A 190 -5.25 17.66 -5.25
CA ASN A 190 -6.09 16.48 -5.52
C ASN A 190 -5.34 15.17 -5.24
N VAL A 191 -4.38 15.18 -4.31
CA VAL A 191 -3.68 13.97 -3.83
C VAL A 191 -4.26 13.59 -2.48
N LEU A 192 -4.96 12.46 -2.41
CA LEU A 192 -5.59 11.95 -1.19
C LEU A 192 -4.73 10.85 -0.59
N VAL A 193 -4.52 10.91 0.72
CA VAL A 193 -3.69 9.96 1.46
C VAL A 193 -4.50 9.37 2.60
N ASN A 194 -4.70 8.05 2.62
CA ASN A 194 -5.44 7.36 3.68
C ASN A 194 -4.74 6.08 4.11
N ALA A 195 -4.98 5.67 5.34
CA ALA A 195 -4.60 4.38 5.88
C ALA A 195 -5.78 3.40 5.84
N VAL A 196 -5.48 2.11 5.84
CA VAL A 196 -6.49 1.05 5.89
C VAL A 196 -5.99 -0.13 6.72
N CYS A 197 -6.83 -0.60 7.63
CA CYS A 197 -6.68 -1.92 8.25
C CYS A 197 -7.42 -2.95 7.38
N PRO A 198 -6.74 -3.95 6.79
CA PRO A 198 -7.40 -4.99 5.98
C PRO A 198 -8.10 -6.05 6.85
N GLY A 199 -7.94 -5.99 8.17
CA GLY A 199 -8.34 -7.03 9.11
C GLY A 199 -7.38 -8.23 9.12
N TRP A 200 -7.78 -9.31 9.81
CA TRP A 200 -6.97 -10.54 9.86
C TRP A 200 -7.28 -11.43 8.66
N VAL A 201 -6.39 -11.40 7.68
CA VAL A 201 -6.59 -11.96 6.33
C VAL A 201 -5.77 -13.23 6.14
N ARG A 202 -6.36 -14.27 5.54
CA ARG A 202 -5.70 -15.56 5.20
C ARG A 202 -4.63 -15.37 4.14
N THR A 203 -3.42 -15.13 4.61
CA THR A 203 -2.18 -14.96 3.85
C THR A 203 -1.05 -15.71 4.55
N ASP A 204 0.13 -15.73 3.97
CA ASP A 204 1.32 -16.30 4.64
C ASP A 204 1.61 -15.60 5.98
N MET A 205 1.35 -14.30 6.07
CA MET A 205 1.52 -13.51 7.30
C MET A 205 0.39 -13.76 8.31
N GLY A 206 -0.86 -13.80 7.86
CA GLY A 206 -2.03 -13.95 8.74
C GLY A 206 -2.30 -15.40 9.17
N GLY A 207 -1.74 -16.37 8.45
CA GLY A 207 -1.93 -17.79 8.75
C GLY A 207 -3.30 -18.34 8.35
N LYS A 208 -3.46 -19.65 8.56
CA LYS A 208 -4.68 -20.40 8.16
C LYS A 208 -5.94 -20.05 8.98
N ASN A 209 -5.72 -19.62 10.22
CA ASN A 209 -6.80 -19.32 11.16
C ASN A 209 -7.40 -17.91 10.97
N ALA A 210 -6.81 -17.12 10.09
CA ALA A 210 -7.34 -15.79 9.79
C ALA A 210 -8.78 -15.85 9.27
N THR A 211 -9.60 -14.92 9.72
CA THR A 211 -11.05 -14.95 9.52
C THR A 211 -11.49 -14.40 8.16
N ARG A 212 -10.66 -13.53 7.54
CA ARG A 212 -11.03 -12.85 6.30
C ARG A 212 -10.40 -13.51 5.07
N SER A 213 -11.10 -13.43 3.95
CA SER A 213 -10.54 -13.79 2.64
C SER A 213 -9.58 -12.69 2.14
N VAL A 214 -8.74 -12.99 1.14
CA VAL A 214 -7.89 -11.97 0.51
C VAL A 214 -8.72 -10.97 -0.28
N GLU A 215 -9.85 -11.41 -0.83
CA GLU A 215 -10.82 -10.58 -1.55
C GLU A 215 -11.42 -9.50 -0.62
N ASP A 216 -11.87 -9.89 0.57
CA ASP A 216 -12.40 -8.96 1.56
C ASP A 216 -11.32 -8.02 2.08
N GLY A 217 -10.11 -8.54 2.33
CA GLY A 217 -8.97 -7.73 2.77
C GLY A 217 -8.53 -6.68 1.74
N ALA A 218 -8.70 -6.96 0.44
CA ALA A 218 -8.37 -6.04 -0.64
C ALA A 218 -9.48 -5.01 -0.95
N ALA A 219 -10.72 -5.27 -0.55
CA ALA A 219 -11.88 -4.46 -0.95
C ALA A 219 -11.77 -2.99 -0.50
N THR A 220 -11.36 -2.73 0.74
CA THR A 220 -11.21 -1.36 1.26
C THR A 220 -10.00 -0.64 0.68
N PRO A 221 -8.79 -1.24 0.59
CA PRO A 221 -7.67 -0.66 -0.17
C PRO A 221 -8.04 -0.26 -1.59
N VAL A 222 -8.74 -1.10 -2.33
CA VAL A 222 -9.18 -0.81 -3.71
C VAL A 222 -10.20 0.33 -3.76
N TRP A 223 -11.13 0.38 -2.82
CA TRP A 223 -12.08 1.49 -2.71
C TRP A 223 -11.36 2.82 -2.46
N LEU A 224 -10.39 2.87 -1.52
CA LEU A 224 -9.58 4.06 -1.25
C LEU A 224 -8.74 4.48 -2.48
N ALA A 225 -8.17 3.51 -3.18
CA ALA A 225 -7.38 3.73 -4.40
C ALA A 225 -8.20 4.32 -5.56
N THR A 226 -9.52 4.17 -5.52
CA THR A 226 -10.44 4.64 -6.57
C THR A 226 -11.42 5.72 -6.09
N LEU A 227 -11.09 6.43 -5.03
CA LEU A 227 -11.90 7.57 -4.55
C LEU A 227 -12.01 8.66 -5.62
N PRO A 228 -13.18 9.30 -5.75
CA PRO A 228 -13.35 10.45 -6.63
C PRO A 228 -12.56 11.66 -6.13
N ASP A 229 -12.51 12.70 -6.95
CA ASP A 229 -11.96 13.99 -6.56
C ASP A 229 -12.75 14.57 -5.38
N GLY A 230 -12.03 15.23 -4.46
CA GLY A 230 -12.63 15.77 -3.24
C GLY A 230 -13.03 14.70 -2.21
N GLY A 231 -12.60 13.45 -2.40
CA GLY A 231 -12.80 12.38 -1.42
C GLY A 231 -12.09 12.62 -0.10
N PRO A 232 -12.33 11.77 0.91
CA PRO A 232 -11.70 11.88 2.22
C PRO A 232 -10.18 11.68 2.16
N THR A 233 -9.44 12.37 3.03
CA THR A 233 -7.99 12.28 3.16
C THR A 233 -7.57 12.44 4.62
N GLY A 234 -6.54 11.73 5.05
CA GLY A 234 -6.00 11.81 6.41
C GLY A 234 -6.76 10.93 7.43
N TYR A 235 -7.39 9.86 6.99
CA TYR A 235 -8.17 8.98 7.85
C TYR A 235 -7.70 7.52 7.77
N ASN A 236 -8.06 6.74 8.80
CA ASN A 236 -7.91 5.28 8.84
C ASN A 236 -9.26 4.62 8.56
N TYR A 237 -9.24 3.53 7.79
CA TYR A 237 -10.44 2.82 7.37
C TYR A 237 -10.38 1.32 7.66
N TYR A 238 -11.54 0.77 8.05
CA TYR A 238 -11.83 -0.66 8.12
C TYR A 238 -13.20 -0.90 7.48
N ASP A 239 -13.31 -1.85 6.56
CA ASP A 239 -14.57 -2.16 5.82
C ASP A 239 -15.28 -0.90 5.26
N LYS A 240 -14.49 0.02 4.68
CA LYS A 240 -14.93 1.32 4.13
C LYS A 240 -15.54 2.27 5.16
N GLN A 241 -15.45 1.96 6.44
CA GLN A 241 -15.85 2.84 7.53
C GLN A 241 -14.60 3.50 8.12
N GLN A 242 -14.71 4.78 8.43
CA GLN A 242 -13.66 5.47 9.15
C GLN A 242 -13.58 4.93 10.58
N VAL A 243 -12.36 4.62 11.02
CA VAL A 243 -12.06 4.13 12.38
C VAL A 243 -11.05 5.02 13.06
N SER A 244 -10.89 4.85 14.37
CA SER A 244 -9.87 5.56 15.16
C SER A 244 -8.44 5.18 14.71
N TRP A 245 -7.49 6.00 15.16
CA TRP A 245 -6.06 5.78 14.96
C TRP A 245 -5.47 4.84 16.01
#